data_1941eecbcbe0ac419af4c8e7bdca1689
#
_entry.id   1941eecbcbe0ac419af4c8e7bdca1689
#
_cell.length_a   1.000
_cell.length_b   1.000
_cell.length_c   1.000
_cell.angle_alpha   90.00
_cell.angle_beta   90.00
_cell.angle_gamma   90.00
#
_symmetry.space_group_name_H-M   'P 1'
#
loop_
_entity.id
_entity.type
_entity.pdbx_description
1 polymer ?
#
loop_
_entity_poly.entity_id
_entity_poly.type
_entity_poly.pdbx_seq_one_letter_code
_entity_poly.pdbx_strand_id
1 'polypeptide(L)'
;MKIYLGADHRGFYLKEDIKAWLAANAIEYIDCGNQVYDAEDDFPDFAKAVARSVLADSDSFGILACGSAQGVAMQANRFKGIRAAICREAEEVRETRSHNDANILCLAADNAPDFPALIQAFIATPALTDEKYQRRINKLDEE
;
A
#
# COMPACT_ATOMS: atom_id res chain seq x y z
N MET A 1 3.67 -14.50 -3.30
CA MET A 1 3.27 -13.10 -3.11
C MET A 1 2.95 -12.86 -1.64
N LYS A 2 3.48 -11.81 -1.07
CA LYS A 2 3.36 -11.45 0.34
C LYS A 2 2.91 -10.00 0.49
N ILE A 3 2.14 -9.68 1.52
CA ILE A 3 1.68 -8.32 1.82
C ILE A 3 2.41 -7.80 3.07
N TYR A 4 3.05 -6.64 2.96
CA TYR A 4 3.58 -5.90 4.11
C TYR A 4 2.60 -4.82 4.52
N LEU A 5 2.21 -4.78 5.81
CA LEU A 5 1.21 -3.87 6.36
C LEU A 5 1.83 -2.87 7.31
N GLY A 6 1.33 -1.64 7.29
CA GLY A 6 1.71 -0.63 8.27
C GLY A 6 0.60 0.40 8.47
N ALA A 7 0.49 0.91 9.68
CA ALA A 7 -0.46 1.98 10.01
C ALA A 7 -0.02 2.76 11.24
N ASP A 8 -0.38 4.03 11.29
CA ASP A 8 -0.35 4.84 12.50
C ASP A 8 -1.62 4.58 13.35
N HIS A 9 -1.76 5.32 14.46
CA HIS A 9 -2.91 5.21 15.35
C HIS A 9 -4.25 5.43 14.65
N ARG A 10 -4.34 6.30 13.63
CA ARG A 10 -5.59 6.55 12.91
C ARG A 10 -5.94 5.45 11.92
N GLY A 11 -4.97 4.67 11.47
CA GLY A 11 -5.17 3.51 10.61
C GLY A 11 -5.10 2.17 11.34
N PHE A 12 -4.82 2.16 12.64
CA PHE A 12 -4.54 0.96 13.41
C PHE A 12 -5.66 -0.09 13.34
N TYR A 13 -6.89 0.30 13.61
CA TYR A 13 -8.02 -0.65 13.59
C TYR A 13 -8.35 -1.15 12.19
N LEU A 14 -8.23 -0.29 11.17
CA LEU A 14 -8.34 -0.72 9.78
C LEU A 14 -7.26 -1.76 9.43
N LYS A 15 -6.03 -1.56 9.88
CA LYS A 15 -4.95 -2.55 9.69
C LYS A 15 -5.27 -3.88 10.35
N GLU A 16 -5.82 -3.87 11.56
CA GLU A 16 -6.22 -5.11 12.26
C GLU A 16 -7.33 -5.85 11.51
N ASP A 17 -8.33 -5.14 10.98
CA ASP A 17 -9.39 -5.72 10.15
C ASP A 17 -8.81 -6.32 8.85
N ILE A 18 -7.88 -5.62 8.21
CA ILE A 18 -7.18 -6.11 7.02
C ILE A 18 -6.40 -7.39 7.33
N LYS A 19 -5.69 -7.46 8.45
CA LYS A 19 -4.96 -8.68 8.89
C LYS A 19 -5.91 -9.87 9.02
N ALA A 20 -7.05 -9.68 9.68
CA ALA A 20 -8.04 -10.73 9.83
C ALA A 20 -8.59 -11.21 8.49
N TRP A 21 -8.85 -10.29 7.57
CA TRP A 21 -9.33 -10.62 6.23
C TRP A 21 -8.26 -11.35 5.40
N LEU A 22 -7.01 -10.91 5.44
CA LEU A 22 -5.90 -11.58 4.74
C LEU A 22 -5.72 -13.01 5.23
N ALA A 23 -5.74 -13.22 6.55
CA ALA A 23 -5.66 -14.55 7.16
C ALA A 23 -6.82 -15.46 6.72
N ALA A 24 -8.04 -14.93 6.72
CA ALA A 24 -9.23 -15.67 6.27
C ALA A 24 -9.19 -16.06 4.79
N ASN A 25 -8.46 -15.31 3.96
CA ASN A 25 -8.29 -15.56 2.53
C ASN A 25 -6.96 -16.27 2.19
N ALA A 26 -6.25 -16.78 3.20
CA ALA A 26 -4.97 -17.48 3.04
C ALA A 26 -3.90 -16.65 2.29
N ILE A 27 -3.88 -15.33 2.48
CA ILE A 27 -2.88 -14.43 1.93
C ILE A 27 -1.81 -14.17 2.99
N GLU A 28 -0.56 -14.48 2.67
CA GLU A 28 0.57 -14.28 3.57
C GLU A 28 0.81 -12.78 3.79
N TYR A 29 1.01 -12.38 5.04
CA TYR A 29 1.32 -11.00 5.37
C TYR A 29 2.32 -10.87 6.53
N ILE A 30 2.98 -9.72 6.60
CA ILE A 30 3.81 -9.28 7.72
C ILE A 30 3.33 -7.91 8.17
N ASP A 31 3.04 -7.80 9.46
CA ASP A 31 2.69 -6.53 10.11
C ASP A 31 3.98 -5.80 10.50
N CYS A 32 4.25 -4.69 9.82
CA CYS A 32 5.40 -3.81 10.07
C CYS A 32 5.15 -2.75 11.15
N GLY A 33 3.99 -2.79 11.79
CA GLY A 33 3.63 -1.90 12.90
C GLY A 33 2.54 -0.87 12.53
N ASN A 34 2.03 -0.17 13.54
CA ASN A 34 2.29 -0.38 14.94
C ASN A 34 1.63 -1.68 15.44
N GLN A 35 2.29 -2.41 16.34
CA GLN A 35 1.75 -3.67 16.88
C GLN A 35 0.71 -3.41 17.97
N VAL A 36 0.78 -2.26 18.63
CA VAL A 36 -0.09 -1.84 19.70
C VAL A 36 -0.56 -0.42 19.42
N TYR A 37 -1.83 -0.13 19.71
CA TYR A 37 -2.34 1.23 19.56
C TYR A 37 -1.55 2.21 20.42
N ASP A 38 -1.05 3.27 19.80
CA ASP A 38 -0.34 4.37 20.44
C ASP A 38 -0.80 5.68 19.81
N ALA A 39 -1.56 6.48 20.55
CA ALA A 39 -2.11 7.74 20.06
C ALA A 39 -1.04 8.78 19.67
N GLU A 40 0.19 8.59 20.13
CA GLU A 40 1.33 9.51 19.93
C GLU A 40 2.31 8.99 18.86
N ASP A 41 1.97 7.92 18.14
CA ASP A 41 2.85 7.40 17.10
C ASP A 41 2.92 8.29 15.85
N ASP A 42 3.97 8.11 15.07
CA ASP A 42 4.26 8.89 13.88
C ASP A 42 4.12 8.05 12.60
N PHE A 43 3.22 8.43 11.70
CA PHE A 43 2.95 7.69 10.45
C PHE A 43 4.20 7.42 9.61
N PRO A 44 5.23 8.30 9.53
CA PRO A 44 6.39 8.04 8.70
C PRO A 44 7.16 6.79 9.08
N ASP A 45 7.19 6.41 10.34
CA ASP A 45 7.95 5.25 10.81
C ASP A 45 7.42 3.96 10.18
N PHE A 46 6.10 3.80 10.13
CA PHE A 46 5.44 2.63 9.55
C PHE A 46 5.49 2.64 8.03
N ALA A 47 5.34 3.80 7.41
CA ALA A 47 5.47 3.94 5.95
C ALA A 47 6.89 3.59 5.48
N LYS A 48 7.94 3.99 6.21
CA LYS A 48 9.33 3.60 5.94
C LYS A 48 9.54 2.10 6.07
N ALA A 49 8.98 1.50 7.13
CA ALA A 49 9.13 0.06 7.37
C ALA A 49 8.51 -0.76 6.22
N VAL A 50 7.31 -0.42 5.79
CA VAL A 50 6.64 -1.08 4.66
C VAL A 50 7.41 -0.85 3.35
N ALA A 51 7.80 0.39 3.05
CA ALA A 51 8.53 0.71 1.82
C ALA A 51 9.83 -0.09 1.69
N ARG A 52 10.62 -0.16 2.77
CA ARG A 52 11.87 -0.95 2.81
C ARG A 52 11.62 -2.44 2.63
N SER A 53 10.56 -2.96 3.23
CA SER A 53 10.20 -4.38 3.11
C SER A 53 9.79 -4.74 1.68
N VAL A 54 8.97 -3.90 1.03
CA VAL A 54 8.57 -4.08 -0.37
C VAL A 54 9.77 -4.02 -1.31
N LEU A 55 10.71 -3.09 -1.08
CA LEU A 55 11.92 -3.00 -1.90
C LEU A 55 12.86 -4.20 -1.74
N ALA A 56 12.86 -4.84 -0.57
CA ALA A 56 13.69 -6.01 -0.29
C ALA A 56 13.07 -7.33 -0.79
N ASP A 57 11.80 -7.33 -1.17
CA ASP A 57 11.05 -8.53 -1.58
C ASP A 57 10.28 -8.27 -2.88
N SER A 58 10.84 -8.71 -3.99
CA SER A 58 10.30 -8.46 -5.34
C SER A 58 8.96 -9.16 -5.61
N ASP A 59 8.55 -10.14 -4.81
CA ASP A 59 7.25 -10.83 -4.90
C ASP A 59 6.31 -10.36 -3.78
N SER A 60 6.24 -9.05 -3.58
CA SER A 60 5.41 -8.48 -2.52
C SER A 60 4.71 -7.20 -2.93
N PHE A 61 3.70 -6.85 -2.13
CA PHE A 61 3.04 -5.55 -2.15
C PHE A 61 2.99 -4.96 -0.74
N GLY A 62 2.81 -3.65 -0.66
CA GLY A 62 2.56 -2.96 0.59
C GLY A 62 1.11 -2.48 0.71
N ILE A 63 0.62 -2.43 1.95
CA ILE A 63 -0.62 -1.74 2.30
C ILE A 63 -0.33 -0.82 3.47
N LEU A 64 -0.65 0.46 3.31
CA LEU A 64 -0.51 1.47 4.34
C LEU A 64 -1.86 2.09 4.68
N ALA A 65 -2.13 2.30 5.96
CA ALA A 65 -3.34 2.94 6.43
C ALA A 65 -3.02 4.09 7.40
N CYS A 66 -3.69 5.19 7.22
CA CYS A 66 -3.76 6.29 8.19
C CYS A 66 -5.12 6.99 8.05
N GLY A 67 -5.35 8.09 8.74
CA GLY A 67 -6.63 8.79 8.66
C GLY A 67 -7.02 9.17 7.24
N SER A 68 -6.17 9.94 6.55
CA SER A 68 -6.41 10.44 5.18
C SER A 68 -5.66 9.71 4.08
N ALA A 69 -4.76 8.80 4.43
CA ALA A 69 -3.78 8.15 3.55
C ALA A 69 -2.70 9.09 2.97
N GLN A 70 -2.81 10.39 3.15
CA GLN A 70 -1.90 11.36 2.51
C GLN A 70 -0.47 11.24 3.02
N GLY A 71 -0.29 11.29 4.34
CA GLY A 71 1.06 11.28 4.93
C GLY A 71 1.82 9.98 4.66
N VAL A 72 1.17 8.83 4.77
CA VAL A 72 1.82 7.54 4.49
C VAL A 72 2.20 7.39 3.03
N ALA A 73 1.38 7.89 2.10
CA ALA A 73 1.70 7.91 0.68
C ALA A 73 2.89 8.83 0.37
N MET A 74 2.89 10.04 0.93
CA MET A 74 4.01 10.98 0.76
C MET A 74 5.32 10.38 1.26
N GLN A 75 5.32 9.76 2.45
CA GLN A 75 6.53 9.16 3.01
C GLN A 75 6.99 7.95 2.20
N ALA A 76 6.08 7.07 1.81
CA ALA A 76 6.44 5.88 1.05
C ALA A 76 7.06 6.25 -0.30
N ASN A 77 6.52 7.24 -1.00
CA ASN A 77 7.02 7.71 -2.30
C ASN A 77 8.36 8.45 -2.23
N ARG A 78 8.92 8.68 -1.05
CA ARG A 78 10.31 9.19 -0.91
C ARG A 78 11.37 8.14 -1.22
N PHE A 79 10.98 6.89 -1.34
CA PHE A 79 11.89 5.79 -1.68
C PHE A 79 11.84 5.51 -3.18
N LYS A 80 12.98 5.58 -3.83
CA LYS A 80 13.14 5.18 -5.23
C LYS A 80 12.68 3.73 -5.41
N GLY A 81 11.87 3.47 -6.44
CA GLY A 81 11.26 2.16 -6.67
C GLY A 81 9.91 1.95 -5.96
N ILE A 82 9.49 2.87 -5.10
CA ILE A 82 8.15 2.82 -4.50
C ILE A 82 7.18 3.69 -5.30
N ARG A 83 6.03 3.12 -5.59
CA ARG A 83 4.89 3.77 -6.23
C ARG A 83 3.66 3.51 -5.38
N ALA A 84 3.51 4.36 -4.36
CA ALA A 84 2.40 4.30 -3.40
C ALA A 84 1.23 5.15 -3.90
N ALA A 85 0.07 4.55 -4.02
CA ALA A 85 -1.13 5.17 -4.54
C ALA A 85 -2.26 5.18 -3.50
N ILE A 86 -2.93 6.32 -3.37
CA ILE A 86 -4.15 6.46 -2.57
C ILE A 86 -5.32 6.11 -3.46
N CYS A 87 -6.12 5.11 -3.09
CA CYS A 87 -7.29 4.71 -3.84
C CYS A 87 -8.51 4.59 -2.93
N ARG A 88 -9.66 5.01 -3.43
CA ARG A 88 -10.94 4.95 -2.75
C ARG A 88 -11.89 3.94 -3.36
N GLU A 89 -11.71 3.67 -4.64
CA GLU A 89 -12.56 2.77 -5.44
C GLU A 89 -11.71 1.77 -6.22
N ALA A 90 -12.30 0.61 -6.50
CA ALA A 90 -11.60 -0.47 -7.17
C ALA A 90 -11.12 -0.09 -8.60
N GLU A 91 -11.83 0.81 -9.29
CA GLU A 91 -11.41 1.29 -10.60
C GLU A 91 -10.10 2.09 -10.53
N GLU A 92 -9.96 2.99 -9.54
CA GLU A 92 -8.70 3.71 -9.31
C GLU A 92 -7.54 2.74 -9.05
N VAL A 93 -7.81 1.66 -8.30
CA VAL A 93 -6.82 0.62 -8.03
C VAL A 93 -6.38 -0.06 -9.32
N ARG A 94 -7.33 -0.45 -10.18
CA ARG A 94 -7.00 -1.08 -11.47
C ARG A 94 -6.19 -0.15 -12.36
N GLU A 95 -6.56 1.12 -12.42
CA GLU A 95 -5.83 2.12 -13.21
C GLU A 95 -4.40 2.31 -12.72
N THR A 96 -4.20 2.52 -11.41
CA THR A 96 -2.84 2.74 -10.88
C THR A 96 -1.98 1.47 -10.95
N ARG A 97 -2.57 0.29 -10.82
CA ARG A 97 -1.84 -0.96 -11.05
C ARG A 97 -1.44 -1.13 -12.51
N SER A 98 -2.41 -1.00 -13.43
CA SER A 98 -2.15 -1.23 -14.86
C SER A 98 -1.23 -0.16 -15.47
N HIS A 99 -1.42 1.11 -15.15
CA HIS A 99 -0.71 2.21 -15.79
C HIS A 99 0.60 2.60 -15.07
N ASN A 100 0.65 2.48 -13.76
CA ASN A 100 1.75 2.97 -12.94
C ASN A 100 2.52 1.85 -12.22
N ASP A 101 2.05 0.62 -12.29
CA ASP A 101 2.58 -0.51 -11.53
C ASP A 101 2.75 -0.15 -10.05
N ALA A 102 1.71 0.44 -9.45
CA ALA A 102 1.71 0.79 -8.04
C ALA A 102 2.01 -0.45 -7.20
N ASN A 103 2.97 -0.36 -6.28
CA ASN A 103 3.38 -1.48 -5.43
C ASN A 103 3.01 -1.29 -3.94
N ILE A 104 2.47 -0.13 -3.58
CA ILE A 104 1.88 0.12 -2.26
C ILE A 104 0.50 0.75 -2.43
N LEU A 105 -0.50 0.15 -1.79
CA LEU A 105 -1.87 0.69 -1.70
C LEU A 105 -2.02 1.45 -0.39
N CYS A 106 -2.42 2.72 -0.46
CA CYS A 106 -2.67 3.55 0.71
C CYS A 106 -4.17 3.77 0.92
N LEU A 107 -4.65 3.46 2.12
CA LEU A 107 -6.07 3.48 2.47
C LEU A 107 -6.37 4.52 3.55
N ALA A 108 -7.39 5.34 3.31
CA ALA A 108 -7.86 6.34 4.24
C ALA A 108 -8.92 5.75 5.19
N ALA A 109 -8.54 5.49 6.44
CA ALA A 109 -9.45 4.95 7.45
C ALA A 109 -10.67 5.83 7.70
N ASP A 110 -10.52 7.15 7.58
CA ASP A 110 -11.61 8.13 7.78
C ASP A 110 -12.75 7.98 6.75
N ASN A 111 -12.48 7.37 5.60
CA ASN A 111 -13.47 7.15 4.53
C ASN A 111 -14.13 5.77 4.61
N ALA A 112 -13.86 4.97 5.65
CA ALA A 112 -14.40 3.61 5.81
C ALA A 112 -14.33 2.79 4.49
N PRO A 113 -13.12 2.54 3.94
CA PRO A 113 -12.97 1.95 2.62
C PRO A 113 -13.48 0.52 2.56
N ASP A 114 -14.06 0.13 1.42
CA ASP A 114 -14.29 -1.28 1.10
C ASP A 114 -12.94 -1.96 0.77
N PHE A 115 -12.13 -2.15 1.82
CA PHE A 115 -10.77 -2.66 1.65
C PHE A 115 -10.70 -4.07 1.02
N PRO A 116 -11.65 -4.99 1.22
CA PRO A 116 -11.62 -6.26 0.51
C PRO A 116 -11.65 -6.09 -1.01
N ALA A 117 -12.56 -5.26 -1.53
CA ALA A 117 -12.64 -4.99 -2.96
C ALA A 117 -11.38 -4.31 -3.49
N LEU A 118 -10.83 -3.34 -2.73
CA LEU A 118 -9.62 -2.62 -3.13
C LEU A 118 -8.40 -3.54 -3.14
N ILE A 119 -8.21 -4.37 -2.13
CA ILE A 119 -7.07 -5.29 -2.03
C ILE A 119 -7.17 -6.37 -3.12
N GLN A 120 -8.35 -6.94 -3.35
CA GLN A 120 -8.56 -7.92 -4.43
C GLN A 120 -8.20 -7.32 -5.79
N ALA A 121 -8.66 -6.12 -6.10
CA ALA A 121 -8.31 -5.42 -7.34
C ALA A 121 -6.81 -5.15 -7.45
N PHE A 122 -6.17 -4.78 -6.33
CA PHE A 122 -4.73 -4.49 -6.28
C PHE A 122 -3.87 -5.72 -6.59
N ILE A 123 -4.21 -6.86 -6.00
CA ILE A 123 -3.48 -8.12 -6.19
C ILE A 123 -3.73 -8.69 -7.59
N ALA A 124 -4.97 -8.58 -8.11
CA ALA A 124 -5.39 -9.24 -9.34
C ALA A 124 -5.00 -8.48 -10.61
N THR A 125 -4.70 -7.16 -10.54
CA THR A 125 -4.45 -6.35 -11.72
C THR A 125 -2.96 -6.28 -12.04
N PRO A 126 -2.51 -6.84 -13.18
CA PRO A 126 -1.11 -6.72 -13.61
C PRO A 126 -0.82 -5.34 -14.21
N ALA A 127 0.45 -4.96 -14.20
CA ALA A 127 0.93 -3.81 -14.94
C ALA A 127 0.89 -4.07 -16.45
N LEU A 128 0.57 -3.04 -17.24
CA LEU A 128 0.66 -3.11 -18.70
C LEU A 128 2.12 -3.13 -19.15
N THR A 129 2.41 -3.97 -20.14
CA THR A 129 3.77 -4.15 -20.67
C THR A 129 4.05 -3.27 -21.90
N ASP A 130 3.07 -2.49 -22.34
CA ASP A 130 3.26 -1.54 -23.46
C ASP A 130 4.41 -0.57 -23.18
N GLU A 131 5.24 -0.33 -24.17
CA GLU A 131 6.43 0.51 -24.07
C GLU A 131 6.15 1.90 -23.47
N LYS A 132 5.03 2.52 -23.85
CA LYS A 132 4.67 3.85 -23.34
C LYS A 132 4.43 3.89 -21.83
N TYR A 133 3.86 2.83 -21.25
CA TYR A 133 3.64 2.74 -19.80
C TYR A 133 4.94 2.44 -19.08
N GLN A 134 5.72 1.50 -19.57
CA GLN A 134 7.03 1.16 -18.99
C GLN A 134 7.98 2.36 -19.00
N ARG A 135 8.02 3.12 -20.09
CA ARG A 135 8.81 4.35 -20.18
C ARG A 135 8.39 5.38 -19.12
N ARG A 136 7.07 5.56 -18.90
CA ARG A 136 6.55 6.50 -17.90
C ARG A 136 6.85 6.05 -16.48
N ILE A 137 6.72 4.75 -16.19
CA ILE A 137 7.06 4.17 -14.89
C ILE A 137 8.56 4.40 -14.59
N ASN A 138 9.43 4.11 -15.54
CA ASN A 138 10.87 4.29 -15.37
C ASN A 138 11.24 5.75 -15.07
N LYS A 139 10.54 6.71 -15.66
CA LYS A 139 10.76 8.14 -15.43
C LYS A 139 10.38 8.62 -14.03
N LEU A 140 9.59 7.88 -13.27
CA LEU A 140 9.24 8.26 -11.90
C LEU A 140 10.44 8.32 -10.97
N ASP A 141 11.48 7.54 -11.26
CA ASP A 141 12.70 7.46 -10.46
C ASP A 141 13.90 8.19 -11.09
N GLU A 142 13.70 8.86 -12.23
CA GLU A 142 14.70 9.74 -12.85
C GLU A 142 14.76 11.08 -12.09
N GLU A 143 15.98 11.64 -11.91
CA GLU A 143 16.21 12.96 -11.34
C GLU A 143 16.18 14.07 -12.42
#